data_d171999aba6694148f1bdaedb48024bd
#
_entry.id   d171999aba6694148f1bdaedb48024bd
#
_cell.length_a   1.000
_cell.length_b   1.000
_cell.length_c   1.000
_cell.angle_alpha   90.00
_cell.angle_beta   90.00
_cell.angle_gamma   90.00
#
_symmetry.space_group_name_H-M   'P 1'
#
loop_
_entity.id
_entity.type
_entity.pdbx_description
1 polymer ?
#
loop_
_entity_poly.entity_id
_entity_poly.type
_entity_poly.pdbx_seq_one_letter_code
_entity_poly.pdbx_strand_id
1 'polypeptide(L)'
;MKRLEVLQIPRQRHDAQAGKDELDPVTAFLEDFEPGRGQLTLVCWGRSWTHFWGAMGNGATLREFLTSASSGYIVGKLMLTRDVLLKRAEPREERWLSQIVEALKAQISERAYRQEILAEFVEDG
;
A
#
# COMPACT_ATOMS: atom_id res chain seq x y z
N MET A 1 1.65 15.06 13.98
CA MET A 1 0.49 15.40 13.14
C MET A 1 0.15 14.23 12.24
N LYS A 2 -1.07 13.73 12.36
CA LYS A 2 -1.50 12.57 11.57
C LYS A 2 -1.97 13.02 10.18
N ARG A 3 -1.52 12.33 9.15
CA ARG A 3 -1.94 12.56 7.78
C ARG A 3 -2.45 11.24 7.20
N LEU A 4 -3.61 11.30 6.55
CA LEU A 4 -4.21 10.14 5.92
C LEU A 4 -4.38 10.39 4.42
N GLU A 5 -3.90 9.46 3.62
CA GLU A 5 -4.13 9.45 2.19
C GLU A 5 -4.89 8.17 1.84
N VAL A 6 -5.95 8.30 1.06
CA VAL A 6 -6.74 7.16 0.63
C VAL A 6 -6.63 7.05 -0.89
N LEU A 7 -6.23 5.87 -1.35
CA LEU A 7 -6.06 5.59 -2.78
C LEU A 7 -6.96 4.44 -3.18
N GLN A 8 -7.57 4.57 -4.36
CA GLN A 8 -8.36 3.49 -4.95
C GLN A 8 -7.52 2.82 -6.03
N ILE A 9 -7.24 1.53 -5.84
CA ILE A 9 -6.59 0.72 -6.86
C ILE A 9 -7.71 0.04 -7.64
N PRO A 10 -7.88 0.38 -8.92
CA PRO A 10 -9.00 -0.15 -9.69
C PRO A 10 -8.90 -1.64 -9.92
N ARG A 11 -10.02 -2.25 -10.31
CA ARG A 11 -10.06 -3.66 -10.66
C ARG A 11 -8.96 -4.00 -11.65
N GLN A 12 -8.29 -5.12 -11.41
CA GLN A 12 -7.22 -5.60 -12.26
C GLN A 12 -7.70 -6.81 -13.04
N ARG A 13 -7.55 -6.74 -14.36
CA ARG A 13 -8.00 -7.81 -15.24
C ARG A 13 -6.98 -8.94 -15.30
N HIS A 14 -7.48 -10.13 -15.54
CA HIS A 14 -6.62 -11.28 -15.80
C HIS A 14 -5.77 -11.03 -17.05
N ASP A 15 -4.47 -11.27 -16.93
CA ASP A 15 -3.53 -11.22 -18.06
C ASP A 15 -2.52 -12.34 -17.87
N ALA A 16 -2.75 -13.44 -18.56
CA ALA A 16 -1.90 -14.62 -18.45
C ALA A 16 -0.46 -14.34 -18.92
N GLN A 17 -0.28 -13.46 -19.91
CA GLN A 17 1.05 -13.15 -20.44
C GLN A 17 1.85 -12.32 -19.46
N ALA A 18 1.19 -11.43 -18.72
CA ALA A 18 1.82 -10.61 -17.71
C ALA A 18 1.83 -11.29 -16.33
N GLY A 19 1.31 -12.51 -16.22
CA GLY A 19 1.23 -13.23 -14.96
C GLY A 19 0.28 -12.61 -13.96
N LYS A 20 -0.74 -11.88 -14.43
CA LYS A 20 -1.69 -11.18 -13.56
C LYS A 20 -2.98 -11.95 -13.39
N ASP A 21 -3.40 -12.06 -12.14
CA ASP A 21 -4.72 -12.58 -11.79
C ASP A 21 -5.76 -11.47 -11.88
N GLU A 22 -7.01 -11.84 -12.03
CA GLU A 22 -8.12 -10.91 -11.90
C GLU A 22 -8.30 -10.58 -10.43
N LEU A 23 -8.25 -9.29 -10.08
CA LEU A 23 -8.41 -8.83 -8.71
C LEU A 23 -9.46 -7.74 -8.60
N ASP A 24 -10.28 -7.83 -7.56
CA ASP A 24 -11.26 -6.81 -7.24
C ASP A 24 -10.57 -5.50 -6.82
N PRO A 25 -11.30 -4.37 -6.85
CA PRO A 25 -10.73 -3.09 -6.43
C PRO A 25 -10.23 -3.13 -4.99
N VAL A 26 -9.14 -2.44 -4.74
CA VAL A 26 -8.51 -2.36 -3.43
C VAL A 26 -8.46 -0.91 -2.97
N THR A 27 -8.80 -0.67 -1.71
CA THR A 27 -8.61 0.64 -1.09
C THR A 27 -7.34 0.60 -0.26
N ALA A 28 -6.45 1.55 -0.50
CA ALA A 28 -5.21 1.67 0.24
C ALA A 28 -5.29 2.89 1.16
N PHE A 29 -5.01 2.68 2.44
CA PHE A 29 -4.95 3.75 3.44
C PHE A 29 -3.51 3.95 3.84
N LEU A 30 -2.96 5.12 3.52
CA LEU A 30 -1.60 5.49 3.88
C LEU A 30 -1.67 6.49 5.03
N GLU A 31 -1.27 6.06 6.21
CA GLU A 31 -1.33 6.89 7.40
C GLU A 31 0.07 7.28 7.85
N ASP A 32 0.32 8.59 7.94
CA ASP A 32 1.54 9.12 8.52
C ASP A 32 1.19 9.69 9.89
N PHE A 33 1.74 9.11 10.96
CA PHE A 33 1.48 9.56 12.32
C PHE A 33 2.42 10.69 12.71
N GLU A 34 3.67 10.56 12.32
CA GLU A 34 4.72 11.56 12.48
C GLU A 34 5.85 11.22 11.51
N PRO A 35 6.83 12.11 11.30
CA PRO A 35 7.95 11.80 10.40
C PRO A 35 8.64 10.50 10.82
N GLY A 36 8.78 9.58 9.88
CA GLY A 36 9.40 8.29 10.12
C GLY A 36 8.48 7.21 10.68
N ARG A 37 7.20 7.49 10.90
CA ARG A 37 6.23 6.51 11.40
C ARG A 37 4.97 6.50 10.56
N GLY A 38 4.64 5.35 10.02
CA GLY A 38 3.48 5.23 9.16
C GLY A 38 2.86 3.84 9.16
N GLN A 39 1.64 3.75 8.67
CA GLN A 39 0.92 2.49 8.56
C GLN A 39 0.24 2.40 7.21
N LEU A 40 0.40 1.26 6.56
CA LEU A 40 -0.31 0.93 5.33
C LEU A 40 -1.40 -0.09 5.65
N THR A 41 -2.61 0.17 5.16
CA THR A 41 -3.71 -0.78 5.22
C THR A 41 -4.27 -0.95 3.82
N LEU A 42 -4.36 -2.19 3.37
CA LEU A 42 -4.98 -2.55 2.10
C LEU A 42 -6.26 -3.31 2.39
N VAL A 43 -7.36 -2.85 1.80
CA VAL A 43 -8.67 -3.50 2.00
C VAL A 43 -9.23 -3.92 0.64
N CYS A 44 -9.57 -5.20 0.53
CA CYS A 44 -10.20 -5.77 -0.65
C CYS A 44 -11.40 -6.61 -0.19
N TRP A 45 -12.61 -6.02 -0.27
CA TRP A 45 -13.84 -6.65 0.23
C TRP A 45 -13.70 -7.04 1.69
N GLY A 46 -13.88 -8.29 2.04
CA GLY A 46 -13.77 -8.76 3.42
C GLY A 46 -12.35 -9.04 3.88
N ARG A 47 -11.34 -8.75 3.08
CA ARG A 47 -9.94 -8.99 3.40
C ARG A 47 -9.19 -7.71 3.64
N SER A 48 -8.26 -7.73 4.60
CA SER A 48 -7.39 -6.59 4.83
C SER A 48 -6.00 -7.05 5.24
N TRP A 49 -5.01 -6.24 4.87
CA TRP A 49 -3.62 -6.42 5.26
C TRP A 49 -3.13 -5.08 5.78
N THR A 50 -2.41 -5.10 6.88
CA THR A 50 -1.91 -3.87 7.48
C THR A 50 -0.51 -4.10 8.06
N HIS A 51 0.30 -3.04 8.04
CA HIS A 51 1.58 -3.07 8.74
C HIS A 51 1.95 -1.66 9.18
N PHE A 52 2.47 -1.55 10.39
CA PHE A 52 2.95 -0.31 10.96
C PHE A 52 4.48 -0.31 10.97
N TRP A 53 5.08 0.74 10.41
CA TRP A 53 6.51 0.95 10.46
C TRP A 53 6.82 2.07 11.45
N GLY A 54 7.52 1.71 12.53
CA GLY A 54 7.86 2.67 13.59
C GLY A 54 9.18 3.40 13.35
N ALA A 55 9.95 3.00 12.33
CA ALA A 55 11.25 3.58 12.05
C ALA A 55 11.57 3.50 10.55
N MET A 56 10.94 4.39 9.78
CA MET A 56 11.18 4.46 8.33
C MET A 56 12.43 5.27 7.97
N GLY A 57 13.04 5.89 8.96
CA GLY A 57 14.30 6.64 8.78
C GLY A 57 14.11 8.06 8.27
N ASN A 58 15.01 8.94 8.68
CA ASN A 58 15.18 10.32 8.16
C ASN A 58 13.89 11.12 7.93
N GLY A 59 12.89 10.94 8.75
CA GLY A 59 11.64 11.66 8.62
C GLY A 59 10.84 11.34 7.37
N ALA A 60 11.03 10.15 6.80
CA ALA A 60 10.33 9.75 5.58
C ALA A 60 8.83 9.65 5.79
N THR A 61 8.08 10.03 4.77
CA THR A 61 6.65 9.75 4.71
C THR A 61 6.45 8.31 4.27
N LEU A 62 5.26 7.76 4.54
CA LEU A 62 4.95 6.41 4.11
C LEU A 62 5.06 6.28 2.60
N ARG A 63 4.58 7.27 1.85
CA ARG A 63 4.69 7.28 0.39
C ARG A 63 6.13 7.16 -0.07
N GLU A 64 7.02 7.98 0.49
CA GLU A 64 8.44 7.93 0.14
C GLU A 64 9.04 6.57 0.47
N PHE A 65 8.70 6.05 1.64
CA PHE A 65 9.19 4.75 2.08
C PHE A 65 8.74 3.64 1.15
N LEU A 66 7.44 3.60 0.82
CA LEU A 66 6.89 2.57 -0.06
C LEU A 66 7.45 2.66 -1.48
N THR A 67 7.73 3.87 -1.95
CA THR A 67 8.30 4.08 -3.27
C THR A 67 9.70 3.48 -3.37
N SER A 68 10.50 3.61 -2.31
CA SER A 68 11.87 3.12 -2.30
C SER A 68 11.99 1.66 -1.89
N ALA A 69 11.05 1.12 -1.12
CA ALA A 69 11.10 -0.27 -0.68
C ALA A 69 10.72 -1.22 -1.81
N SER A 70 11.30 -2.42 -1.81
CA SER A 70 10.93 -3.42 -2.81
C SER A 70 9.53 -3.99 -2.53
N SER A 71 8.85 -4.43 -3.59
CA SER A 71 7.53 -5.05 -3.44
C SER A 71 7.59 -6.29 -2.55
N GLY A 72 8.62 -7.10 -2.69
CA GLY A 72 8.80 -8.30 -1.89
C GLY A 72 8.92 -7.99 -0.39
N TYR A 73 9.63 -6.92 -0.06
CA TYR A 73 9.76 -6.47 1.33
C TYR A 73 8.39 -6.06 1.89
N ILE A 74 7.65 -5.25 1.15
CA ILE A 74 6.33 -4.76 1.57
C ILE A 74 5.37 -5.93 1.75
N VAL A 75 5.31 -6.84 0.79
CA VAL A 75 4.46 -8.03 0.85
C VAL A 75 4.80 -8.87 2.08
N GLY A 76 6.08 -9.09 2.33
CA GLY A 76 6.53 -9.86 3.50
C GLY A 76 6.04 -9.25 4.81
N LYS A 77 6.09 -7.92 4.91
CA LYS A 77 5.63 -7.23 6.12
C LYS A 77 4.11 -7.31 6.28
N LEU A 78 3.37 -7.13 5.19
CA LEU A 78 1.91 -7.23 5.23
C LEU A 78 1.46 -8.64 5.60
N MET A 79 2.17 -9.65 5.13
CA MET A 79 1.84 -11.05 5.47
C MET A 79 2.11 -11.37 6.94
N LEU A 80 3.10 -10.73 7.55
CA LEU A 80 3.42 -10.94 8.96
C LEU A 80 2.32 -10.51 9.91
N THR A 81 1.58 -9.48 9.55
CA THR A 81 0.55 -8.90 10.41
C THR A 81 -0.84 -9.44 10.12
N ARG A 82 -0.97 -10.36 9.16
CA ARG A 82 -2.25 -10.97 8.92
C ARG A 82 -2.63 -11.88 10.09
N ASP A 83 -3.92 -11.99 10.36
CA ASP A 83 -4.41 -12.82 11.45
C ASP A 83 -4.31 -14.30 11.08
N VAL A 84 -3.24 -14.93 11.50
CA VAL A 84 -2.97 -16.33 11.20
C VAL A 84 -3.81 -17.30 12.03
N LEU A 85 -4.49 -16.82 13.08
CA LEU A 85 -5.30 -17.67 13.93
C LEU A 85 -6.61 -18.05 13.26
N LEU A 86 -7.10 -17.24 12.32
CA LEU A 86 -8.39 -17.43 11.70
C LEU A 86 -8.34 -18.16 10.37
N LYS A 87 -7.21 -18.06 9.64
CA LYS A 87 -7.12 -18.67 8.31
C LYS A 87 -5.68 -19.01 7.96
N ARG A 88 -5.50 -20.16 7.32
CA ARG A 88 -4.24 -20.44 6.66
C ARG A 88 -4.08 -19.48 5.47
N ALA A 89 -2.84 -19.09 5.20
CA ALA A 89 -2.55 -18.32 4.01
C ALA A 89 -2.91 -19.16 2.78
N GLU A 90 -3.71 -18.60 1.89
CA GLU A 90 -3.94 -19.23 0.61
C GLU A 90 -2.66 -19.17 -0.22
N PRO A 91 -2.34 -20.24 -0.99
CA PRO A 91 -1.11 -20.22 -1.81
C PRO A 91 -1.03 -19.02 -2.76
N ARG A 92 -2.19 -18.47 -3.16
CA ARG A 92 -2.25 -17.33 -4.08
C ARG A 92 -2.17 -15.99 -3.38
N GLU A 93 -2.33 -15.94 -2.08
CA GLU A 93 -2.44 -14.68 -1.35
C GLU A 93 -1.21 -13.80 -1.50
N GLU A 94 -0.03 -14.39 -1.38
CA GLU A 94 1.22 -13.65 -1.55
C GLU A 94 1.35 -13.10 -2.97
N ARG A 95 0.95 -13.88 -3.97
CA ARG A 95 0.98 -13.44 -5.36
C ARG A 95 -0.01 -12.31 -5.62
N TRP A 96 -1.22 -12.42 -5.08
CA TRP A 96 -2.21 -11.35 -5.17
C TRP A 96 -1.70 -10.09 -4.52
N LEU A 97 -1.13 -10.23 -3.32
CA LEU A 97 -0.61 -9.10 -2.57
C LEU A 97 0.56 -8.44 -3.31
N SER A 98 1.43 -9.23 -3.93
CA SER A 98 2.50 -8.71 -4.77
C SER A 98 1.96 -7.89 -5.93
N GLN A 99 0.91 -8.39 -6.59
CA GLN A 99 0.27 -7.68 -7.70
C GLN A 99 -0.36 -6.37 -7.22
N ILE A 100 -1.03 -6.40 -6.07
CA ILE A 100 -1.63 -5.20 -5.48
C ILE A 100 -0.56 -4.18 -5.12
N VAL A 101 0.51 -4.61 -4.49
CA VAL A 101 1.61 -3.73 -4.09
C VAL A 101 2.29 -3.10 -5.32
N GLU A 102 2.48 -3.86 -6.38
CA GLU A 102 3.03 -3.32 -7.63
C GLU A 102 2.12 -2.23 -8.21
N ALA A 103 0.81 -2.48 -8.22
CA ALA A 103 -0.16 -1.49 -8.68
C ALA A 103 -0.16 -0.24 -7.80
N LEU A 104 -0.07 -0.42 -6.50
CA LEU A 104 0.02 0.69 -5.54
C LEU A 104 1.26 1.53 -5.79
N LYS A 105 2.43 0.89 -5.94
CA LYS A 105 3.68 1.60 -6.19
C LYS A 105 3.64 2.40 -7.49
N ALA A 106 3.08 1.83 -8.54
CA ALA A 106 2.92 2.52 -9.81
C ALA A 106 2.04 3.75 -9.65
N GLN A 107 0.94 3.62 -8.92
CA GLN A 107 0.00 4.71 -8.70
C GLN A 107 0.61 5.83 -7.84
N ILE A 108 1.34 5.47 -6.80
CA ILE A 108 2.04 6.42 -5.94
C ILE A 108 3.07 7.22 -6.75
N SER A 109 3.87 6.52 -7.56
CA SER A 109 4.91 7.16 -8.36
C SER A 109 4.30 8.12 -9.39
N GLU A 110 3.20 7.75 -10.02
CA GLU A 110 2.51 8.60 -10.97
C GLU A 110 1.90 9.82 -10.31
N ARG A 111 1.28 9.64 -9.14
CA ARG A 111 0.60 10.72 -8.42
C ARG A 111 1.53 11.61 -7.60
N ALA A 112 2.77 11.19 -7.35
CA ALA A 112 3.70 11.98 -6.56
C ALA A 112 3.82 13.41 -7.07
N TYR A 113 3.93 13.57 -8.37
CA TYR A 113 4.01 14.89 -9.00
C TYR A 113 2.72 15.70 -8.82
N ARG A 114 1.58 15.07 -9.03
CA ARG A 114 0.28 15.75 -8.90
C ARG A 114 -0.01 16.14 -7.47
N GLN A 115 0.41 15.33 -6.53
CA GLN A 115 0.13 15.56 -5.12
C GLN A 115 1.01 16.64 -4.50
N GLU A 116 2.19 16.86 -5.00
CA GLU A 116 2.99 17.99 -4.57
C GLU A 116 2.27 19.30 -4.85
N ILE A 117 1.59 19.39 -5.99
CA ILE A 117 0.81 20.58 -6.35
C ILE A 117 -0.41 20.69 -5.43
N LEU A 118 -1.11 19.59 -5.16
CA LEU A 118 -2.29 19.58 -4.30
C LEU A 118 -1.95 19.79 -2.83
N ALA A 119 -0.82 19.32 -2.36
CA ALA A 119 -0.40 19.47 -0.98
C ALA A 119 -0.20 20.93 -0.60
N GLU A 120 0.24 21.75 -1.52
CA GLU A 120 0.39 23.18 -1.28
C GLU A 120 -0.95 23.85 -0.95
N PHE A 121 -2.04 23.37 -1.51
CA PHE A 121 -3.36 23.89 -1.23
C PHE A 121 -3.96 23.34 0.06
N VAL A 122 -3.62 22.13 0.43
CA VAL A 122 -4.18 21.46 1.60
C VAL A 122 -3.48 21.90 2.90
N GLU A 123 -2.19 22.15 2.86
CA GLU A 123 -1.44 22.59 4.03
C GLU A 123 -1.78 24.00 4.47
N ASP A 124 -2.25 24.82 3.55
CA ASP A 124 -2.65 26.20 3.85
C ASP A 124 -4.09 26.32 4.32
N GLY A 125 -4.81 25.21 4.33
CA GLY A 125 -6.21 25.19 4.73
C GLY A 125 -6.47 24.82 6.17
#